data_edbddd55cc720fd2a115e2b03a7d8447
#
_entry.id   edbddd55cc720fd2a115e2b03a7d8447
#
_cell.length_a   1.000
_cell.length_b   1.000
_cell.length_c   1.000
_cell.angle_alpha   90.00
_cell.angle_beta   90.00
_cell.angle_gamma   90.00
#
_symmetry.space_group_name_H-M   'P 1'
#
loop_
_entity.id
_entity.type
_entity.pdbx_description
1 polymer ?
#
loop_
_entity_poly.entity_id
_entity_poly.type
_entity_poly.pdbx_seq_one_letter_code
_entity_poly.pdbx_strand_id
1 'polypeptide(L)'
;MAAPPQFLALRTVEDFASRQRNDPLSSSRFTATIAPQASAPTGHPEPTMGENWKDTIHRQRQELAKLLHQPLARLAQQCIPAWGDRHGLNRLLIEGLEVIPRCTYLYVINTDGVQICDNVGEEGVVPDHFGRNRSQRPYMRETVPVWGFLLSDAYISLHSHRPSLTALHVVRTDHNTLGYLGADFDLRDLPATASHYEEPAHWRQIKGDPSIRGTLFQQTRIESPMDRNMEQALYILAELLTERGMFQAVIHFASSRTTVWFIDDPYRYRILDHEALADPDICLAYPLLPYPADALMPKSAIEPILEVMRELRLADEVLYLRSSSINIFNGMISLTFSCDGSHYMRYDEFLEKSMSFWLGSAV
;
A
#
# COMPACT_ATOMS: atom_id res chain seq x y z
N MET A 1 -9.10 53.85 1.96
CA MET A 1 -7.82 53.92 2.71
C MET A 1 -8.01 53.04 3.94
N ALA A 2 -7.58 51.77 3.90
CA ALA A 2 -7.58 50.85 5.03
C ALA A 2 -6.13 50.42 5.26
N ALA A 3 -5.67 50.53 6.51
CA ALA A 3 -4.30 50.23 6.92
C ALA A 3 -4.02 48.70 6.93
N PRO A 4 -2.77 48.25 6.70
CA PRO A 4 -2.41 46.86 6.73
C PRO A 4 -2.23 46.32 8.16
N PRO A 5 -2.40 45.03 8.41
CA PRO A 5 -2.22 44.40 9.72
C PRO A 5 -0.73 44.27 10.09
N GLN A 6 -0.44 44.56 11.36
CA GLN A 6 0.88 44.54 11.96
C GLN A 6 1.35 43.06 12.14
N PHE A 7 2.56 42.80 11.66
CA PHE A 7 3.30 41.56 11.92
C PHE A 7 3.73 41.49 13.39
N LEU A 8 3.36 40.40 14.07
CA LEU A 8 3.91 40.04 15.39
C LEU A 8 5.33 39.50 15.20
N ALA A 9 6.31 40.16 15.78
CA ALA A 9 7.71 39.74 15.75
C ALA A 9 7.92 38.46 16.60
N LEU A 10 8.56 37.46 16.02
CA LEU A 10 9.07 36.25 16.68
C LEU A 10 10.20 36.67 17.64
N ARG A 11 10.04 36.38 18.95
CA ARG A 11 11.09 36.45 19.96
C ARG A 11 12.05 35.28 19.80
N THR A 12 13.31 35.57 19.77
CA THR A 12 14.43 34.66 19.60
C THR A 12 14.69 33.78 20.84
N VAL A 13 15.29 32.61 20.61
CA VAL A 13 15.54 31.51 21.53
C VAL A 13 16.54 31.83 22.66
N GLU A 14 17.01 33.04 22.79
CA GLU A 14 18.02 33.44 23.80
C GLU A 14 17.51 33.73 25.22
N ASP A 15 16.19 33.85 25.42
CA ASP A 15 15.61 34.22 26.73
C ASP A 15 15.36 33.06 27.71
N PHE A 16 15.71 31.81 27.34
CA PHE A 16 15.45 30.62 28.21
C PHE A 16 16.64 30.15 29.06
N ALA A 17 17.83 30.76 28.89
CA ALA A 17 19.06 30.29 29.55
C ALA A 17 19.43 31.04 30.84
N SER A 18 18.67 32.03 31.29
CA SER A 18 19.08 32.91 32.40
C SER A 18 18.33 32.78 33.72
N ARG A 19 17.46 31.78 33.88
CA ARG A 19 16.67 31.60 35.11
C ARG A 19 16.93 30.31 35.93
N GLN A 20 18.09 29.70 35.81
CA GLN A 20 18.49 28.61 36.69
C GLN A 20 19.89 28.83 37.26
N ARG A 21 20.06 29.82 38.11
CA ARG A 21 21.14 29.85 39.12
C ARG A 21 20.70 30.72 40.31
N ASN A 22 20.58 30.07 41.41
CA ASN A 22 20.61 30.47 42.84
C ASN A 22 19.40 29.95 43.60
N ASP A 23 19.63 28.87 44.28
CA ASP A 23 19.26 28.70 45.70
C ASP A 23 20.09 27.60 46.38
N PRO A 24 20.65 27.86 47.58
CA PRO A 24 21.56 26.93 48.22
C PRO A 24 20.87 26.02 49.25
N LEU A 25 21.33 24.77 49.26
CA LEU A 25 21.47 23.82 50.37
C LEU A 25 20.54 23.96 51.61
N SER A 26 19.65 23.00 51.83
CA SER A 26 19.40 22.47 53.17
C SER A 26 19.20 20.95 53.12
N SER A 27 20.13 20.27 53.78
CA SER A 27 20.10 18.84 54.06
C SER A 27 19.13 18.52 55.19
N SER A 28 18.10 17.73 54.92
CA SER A 28 17.40 16.98 55.97
C SER A 28 17.16 15.54 55.52
N ARG A 29 17.81 14.62 56.24
CA ARG A 29 17.60 13.19 56.11
C ARG A 29 16.21 12.86 56.61
N PHE A 30 15.34 12.36 55.77
CA PHE A 30 14.13 11.61 56.15
C PHE A 30 14.33 10.14 55.81
N THR A 31 14.52 9.34 56.85
CA THR A 31 14.36 7.89 56.82
C THR A 31 12.87 7.60 56.83
N ALA A 32 12.29 7.21 55.68
CA ALA A 32 10.93 6.71 55.61
C ALA A 32 10.93 5.19 55.71
N THR A 33 10.35 4.69 56.77
CA THR A 33 10.02 3.28 56.99
C THR A 33 8.95 2.87 56.00
N ILE A 34 9.28 1.94 55.12
CA ILE A 34 8.31 1.38 54.12
C ILE A 34 7.49 0.30 54.87
N ALA A 35 6.21 0.58 55.07
CA ALA A 35 5.22 -0.42 55.44
C ALA A 35 4.81 -1.24 54.20
N PRO A 36 4.56 -2.57 54.32
CA PRO A 36 4.15 -3.38 53.18
C PRO A 36 2.74 -2.98 52.75
N GLN A 37 2.63 -2.45 51.55
CA GLN A 37 1.33 -2.23 50.91
C GLN A 37 0.74 -3.56 50.42
N ALA A 38 -0.47 -3.83 50.86
CA ALA A 38 -1.28 -4.95 50.41
C ALA A 38 -1.49 -4.84 48.89
N SER A 39 -1.16 -5.90 48.18
CA SER A 39 -1.41 -6.05 46.74
C SER A 39 -2.92 -5.99 46.45
N ALA A 40 -3.36 -4.90 45.87
CA ALA A 40 -4.67 -4.84 45.21
C ALA A 40 -4.66 -5.75 43.98
N PRO A 41 -5.77 -6.44 43.67
CA PRO A 41 -5.85 -7.25 42.47
C PRO A 41 -5.88 -6.32 41.23
N THR A 42 -4.77 -6.20 40.54
CA THR A 42 -4.69 -5.57 39.24
C THR A 42 -5.26 -6.49 38.16
N GLY A 43 -6.56 -6.65 38.18
CA GLY A 43 -7.30 -7.09 37.00
C GLY A 43 -7.39 -5.92 36.01
N HIS A 44 -6.30 -5.64 35.30
CA HIS A 44 -6.45 -4.89 34.04
C HIS A 44 -7.23 -5.80 33.10
N PRO A 45 -8.37 -5.35 32.53
CA PRO A 45 -8.99 -6.10 31.44
C PRO A 45 -7.91 -6.25 30.37
N GLU A 46 -7.67 -7.49 29.93
CA GLU A 46 -6.86 -7.73 28.74
C GLU A 46 -7.41 -6.81 27.66
N PRO A 47 -6.56 -6.03 26.97
CA PRO A 47 -7.04 -5.20 25.88
C PRO A 47 -7.69 -6.15 24.88
N THR A 48 -8.99 -5.95 24.63
CA THR A 48 -9.66 -6.53 23.48
C THR A 48 -8.75 -6.30 22.29
N MET A 49 -8.26 -7.40 21.67
CA MET A 49 -7.38 -7.32 20.51
C MET A 49 -8.03 -6.34 19.53
N GLY A 50 -7.42 -5.16 19.38
CA GLY A 50 -7.86 -4.18 18.40
C GLY A 50 -7.89 -4.86 17.04
N GLU A 51 -8.90 -4.57 16.25
CA GLU A 51 -9.06 -5.10 14.91
C GLU A 51 -7.74 -4.93 14.15
N ASN A 52 -7.20 -6.05 13.62
CA ASN A 52 -6.01 -6.04 12.80
C ASN A 52 -6.41 -5.61 11.37
N TRP A 53 -5.51 -4.96 10.64
CA TRP A 53 -5.72 -4.65 9.22
C TRP A 53 -6.10 -5.89 8.39
N LYS A 54 -5.62 -7.09 8.74
CA LYS A 54 -6.01 -8.37 8.12
C LYS A 54 -7.49 -8.69 8.32
N ASP A 55 -8.06 -8.38 9.50
CA ASP A 55 -9.48 -8.59 9.77
C ASP A 55 -10.35 -7.63 8.93
N THR A 56 -9.90 -6.40 8.76
CA THR A 56 -10.55 -5.43 7.88
C THR A 56 -10.52 -5.89 6.43
N ILE A 57 -9.37 -6.34 5.91
CA ILE A 57 -9.25 -6.92 4.57
C ILE A 57 -10.21 -8.08 4.39
N HIS A 58 -10.24 -9.02 5.34
CA HIS A 58 -11.12 -10.17 5.26
C HIS A 58 -12.60 -9.76 5.15
N ARG A 59 -13.04 -8.78 5.95
CA ARG A 59 -14.39 -8.23 5.88
C ARG A 59 -14.68 -7.55 4.54
N GLN A 60 -13.75 -6.72 4.04
CA GLN A 60 -13.88 -6.05 2.74
C GLN A 60 -14.05 -7.07 1.61
N ARG A 61 -13.23 -8.12 1.62
CA ARG A 61 -13.30 -9.20 0.64
C ARG A 61 -14.62 -9.96 0.69
N GLN A 62 -15.16 -10.21 1.90
CA GLN A 62 -16.48 -10.84 2.05
C GLN A 62 -17.61 -9.99 1.45
N GLU A 63 -17.60 -8.69 1.68
CA GLU A 63 -18.61 -7.78 1.12
C GLU A 63 -18.51 -7.71 -0.41
N LEU A 64 -17.30 -7.63 -0.96
CA LEU A 64 -17.07 -7.67 -2.41
C LEU A 64 -17.53 -9.00 -3.01
N ALA A 65 -17.22 -10.13 -2.37
CA ALA A 65 -17.67 -11.44 -2.82
C ALA A 65 -19.21 -11.55 -2.87
N LYS A 66 -19.92 -11.03 -1.86
CA LYS A 66 -21.39 -10.98 -1.86
C LYS A 66 -21.94 -10.13 -3.01
N LEU A 67 -21.31 -9.00 -3.30
CA LEU A 67 -21.72 -8.08 -4.37
C LEU A 67 -21.53 -8.72 -5.76
N LEU A 68 -20.40 -9.40 -5.99
CA LEU A 68 -19.99 -9.89 -7.30
C LEU A 68 -20.53 -11.28 -7.65
N HIS A 69 -20.76 -12.14 -6.64
CA HIS A 69 -21.14 -13.53 -6.88
C HIS A 69 -22.39 -13.69 -7.75
N GLN A 70 -23.47 -13.00 -7.42
CA GLN A 70 -24.76 -13.19 -8.11
C GLN A 70 -24.76 -12.72 -9.56
N PRO A 71 -24.23 -11.51 -9.89
CA PRO A 71 -24.10 -11.08 -11.29
C PRO A 71 -23.23 -12.04 -12.13
N LEU A 72 -22.08 -12.46 -11.58
CA LEU A 72 -21.19 -13.39 -12.28
C LEU A 72 -21.79 -14.76 -12.47
N ALA A 73 -22.55 -15.27 -11.48
CA ALA A 73 -23.26 -16.56 -11.59
C ALA A 73 -24.26 -16.54 -12.75
N ARG A 74 -25.02 -15.46 -12.89
CA ARG A 74 -25.99 -15.30 -14.01
C ARG A 74 -25.30 -15.25 -15.35
N LEU A 75 -24.23 -14.47 -15.48
CA LEU A 75 -23.47 -14.35 -16.71
C LEU A 75 -22.78 -15.66 -17.09
N ALA A 76 -22.22 -16.40 -16.10
CA ALA A 76 -21.63 -17.72 -16.34
C ALA A 76 -22.64 -18.73 -16.90
N GLN A 77 -23.88 -18.71 -16.43
CA GLN A 77 -24.97 -19.52 -16.98
C GLN A 77 -25.28 -19.15 -18.43
N GLN A 78 -25.27 -17.87 -18.78
CA GLN A 78 -25.53 -17.38 -20.12
C GLN A 78 -24.39 -17.76 -21.09
N CYS A 79 -23.16 -17.96 -20.61
CA CYS A 79 -22.04 -18.42 -21.43
C CYS A 79 -22.17 -19.88 -21.90
N ILE A 80 -22.99 -20.73 -21.23
CA ILE A 80 -23.10 -22.16 -21.55
C ILE A 80 -23.54 -22.39 -23.02
N PRO A 81 -24.66 -21.83 -23.50
CA PRO A 81 -25.11 -22.07 -24.87
C PRO A 81 -24.19 -21.47 -25.95
N ALA A 82 -23.39 -20.48 -25.60
CA ALA A 82 -22.41 -19.85 -26.50
C ALA A 82 -21.00 -20.46 -26.38
N TRP A 83 -20.84 -21.55 -25.60
CA TRP A 83 -19.53 -22.14 -25.37
C TRP A 83 -18.89 -22.64 -26.67
N GLY A 84 -17.68 -22.13 -26.97
CA GLY A 84 -16.97 -22.42 -28.23
C GLY A 84 -17.27 -21.43 -29.37
N ASP A 85 -18.27 -20.58 -29.24
CA ASP A 85 -18.50 -19.47 -30.16
C ASP A 85 -17.85 -18.18 -29.64
N ARG A 86 -16.64 -17.85 -30.13
CA ARG A 86 -15.90 -16.65 -29.76
C ARG A 86 -16.73 -15.36 -29.87
N HIS A 87 -17.44 -15.20 -30.98
CA HIS A 87 -18.22 -13.99 -31.21
C HIS A 87 -19.49 -13.92 -30.40
N GLY A 88 -20.12 -15.08 -30.14
CA GLY A 88 -21.25 -15.20 -29.23
C GLY A 88 -20.87 -14.86 -27.80
N LEU A 89 -19.76 -15.37 -27.32
CA LEU A 89 -19.22 -15.04 -26.00
C LEU A 89 -18.88 -13.55 -25.89
N ASN A 90 -18.20 -12.96 -26.88
CA ASN A 90 -17.88 -11.54 -26.84
C ASN A 90 -19.14 -10.64 -26.71
N ARG A 91 -20.21 -10.95 -27.42
CA ARG A 91 -21.48 -10.21 -27.33
C ARG A 91 -22.11 -10.33 -25.95
N LEU A 92 -22.15 -11.53 -25.38
CA LEU A 92 -22.66 -11.77 -24.02
C LEU A 92 -21.84 -11.03 -22.95
N LEU A 93 -20.51 -10.96 -23.13
CA LEU A 93 -19.65 -10.27 -22.21
C LEU A 93 -19.80 -8.74 -22.28
N ILE A 94 -20.10 -8.18 -23.48
CA ILE A 94 -20.42 -6.75 -23.63
C ILE A 94 -21.69 -6.41 -22.83
N GLU A 95 -22.75 -7.20 -22.98
CA GLU A 95 -24.00 -7.03 -22.22
C GLU A 95 -23.76 -7.26 -20.70
N GLY A 96 -22.90 -8.24 -20.37
CA GLY A 96 -22.54 -8.59 -19.00
C GLY A 96 -21.77 -7.48 -18.28
N LEU A 97 -20.96 -6.70 -19.00
CA LEU A 97 -20.17 -5.62 -18.42
C LEU A 97 -21.05 -4.53 -17.79
N GLU A 98 -22.22 -4.28 -18.35
CA GLU A 98 -23.16 -3.28 -17.85
C GLU A 98 -23.76 -3.64 -16.46
N VAL A 99 -23.82 -4.94 -16.14
CA VAL A 99 -24.42 -5.43 -14.89
C VAL A 99 -23.41 -5.79 -13.80
N ILE A 100 -22.12 -5.84 -14.15
CA ILE A 100 -21.06 -6.11 -13.19
C ILE A 100 -20.37 -4.78 -12.82
N PRO A 101 -20.59 -4.26 -11.61
CA PRO A 101 -20.13 -2.92 -11.25
C PRO A 101 -18.60 -2.84 -11.25
N ARG A 102 -18.07 -1.81 -11.93
CA ARG A 102 -16.63 -1.47 -11.92
C ARG A 102 -15.69 -2.56 -12.43
N CYS A 103 -16.18 -3.46 -13.29
CA CYS A 103 -15.37 -4.47 -13.92
C CYS A 103 -14.49 -3.86 -15.03
N THR A 104 -13.18 -4.10 -14.95
CA THR A 104 -12.23 -3.62 -15.95
C THR A 104 -12.28 -4.47 -17.22
N TYR A 105 -12.25 -5.80 -17.06
CA TYR A 105 -12.30 -6.77 -18.16
C TYR A 105 -13.10 -8.01 -17.79
N LEU A 106 -13.90 -8.47 -18.74
CA LEU A 106 -14.53 -9.79 -18.74
C LEU A 106 -13.89 -10.69 -19.80
N TYR A 107 -13.74 -11.97 -19.48
CA TYR A 107 -13.22 -12.98 -20.39
C TYR A 107 -13.64 -14.38 -19.94
N VAL A 108 -13.53 -15.37 -20.85
CA VAL A 108 -13.82 -16.76 -20.55
C VAL A 108 -12.59 -17.60 -20.85
N ILE A 109 -12.27 -18.52 -19.95
CA ILE A 109 -11.17 -19.48 -20.07
C ILE A 109 -11.68 -20.91 -19.95
N ASN A 110 -11.06 -21.84 -20.67
CA ASN A 110 -11.37 -23.27 -20.56
C ASN A 110 -10.70 -23.88 -19.31
N THR A 111 -10.93 -25.16 -19.08
CA THR A 111 -10.34 -25.91 -17.94
C THR A 111 -8.81 -25.97 -17.96
N ASP A 112 -8.18 -25.81 -19.14
CA ASP A 112 -6.72 -25.79 -19.28
C ASP A 112 -6.12 -24.40 -19.01
N GLY A 113 -6.98 -23.41 -18.68
CA GLY A 113 -6.55 -22.02 -18.45
C GLY A 113 -6.31 -21.23 -19.72
N VAL A 114 -6.80 -21.72 -20.89
CA VAL A 114 -6.68 -21.00 -22.16
C VAL A 114 -7.91 -20.15 -22.40
N GLN A 115 -7.71 -18.90 -22.75
CA GLN A 115 -8.77 -17.94 -23.02
C GLN A 115 -9.44 -18.25 -24.37
N ILE A 116 -10.76 -18.42 -24.38
CA ILE A 116 -11.56 -18.85 -25.55
C ILE A 116 -12.42 -17.73 -26.18
N CYS A 117 -12.33 -16.53 -25.65
CA CYS A 117 -12.92 -15.29 -26.21
C CYS A 117 -11.94 -14.14 -26.06
N ASP A 118 -12.30 -12.95 -26.52
CA ASP A 118 -11.48 -11.76 -26.31
C ASP A 118 -11.70 -11.17 -24.91
N ASN A 119 -10.82 -10.27 -24.47
CA ASN A 119 -11.15 -9.41 -23.35
C ASN A 119 -12.23 -8.42 -23.80
N VAL A 120 -13.21 -8.20 -22.93
CA VAL A 120 -14.24 -7.19 -23.11
C VAL A 120 -14.14 -6.19 -21.95
N GLY A 121 -13.94 -4.93 -22.26
CA GLY A 121 -13.87 -3.82 -21.32
C GLY A 121 -14.72 -2.64 -21.77
N GLU A 122 -14.68 -1.52 -21.05
CA GLU A 122 -15.46 -0.30 -21.36
C GLU A 122 -15.24 0.20 -22.78
N GLU A 123 -14.02 0.08 -23.32
CA GLU A 123 -13.68 0.50 -24.67
C GLU A 123 -14.11 -0.52 -25.75
N GLY A 124 -14.73 -1.64 -25.36
CA GLY A 124 -15.19 -2.71 -26.22
C GLY A 124 -14.30 -3.95 -26.18
N VAL A 125 -14.20 -4.64 -27.34
CA VAL A 125 -13.47 -5.90 -27.48
C VAL A 125 -11.98 -5.65 -27.72
N VAL A 126 -11.12 -6.28 -26.90
CA VAL A 126 -9.66 -6.24 -27.04
C VAL A 126 -9.17 -7.59 -27.59
N PRO A 127 -8.85 -7.69 -28.89
CA PRO A 127 -8.66 -8.98 -29.58
C PRO A 127 -7.35 -9.71 -29.23
N ASP A 128 -6.35 -9.04 -28.69
CA ASP A 128 -4.98 -9.55 -28.50
C ASP A 128 -4.86 -10.65 -27.43
N HIS A 129 -5.95 -10.95 -26.73
CA HIS A 129 -5.96 -11.90 -25.63
C HIS A 129 -6.56 -13.27 -25.96
N PHE A 130 -7.17 -13.45 -27.12
CA PHE A 130 -7.70 -14.75 -27.56
C PHE A 130 -6.60 -15.80 -27.66
N GLY A 131 -6.84 -17.00 -27.10
CA GLY A 131 -5.88 -18.10 -27.08
C GLY A 131 -4.75 -17.94 -26.04
N ARG A 132 -4.76 -16.87 -25.25
CA ARG A 132 -3.74 -16.65 -24.23
C ARG A 132 -3.86 -17.66 -23.11
N ASN A 133 -2.72 -18.26 -22.73
CA ASN A 133 -2.66 -19.16 -21.57
C ASN A 133 -2.56 -18.33 -20.27
N ARG A 134 -3.55 -18.49 -19.40
CA ARG A 134 -3.64 -17.84 -18.09
C ARG A 134 -3.40 -18.79 -16.92
N SER A 135 -3.04 -20.06 -17.15
CA SER A 135 -2.86 -21.08 -16.11
C SER A 135 -1.85 -20.69 -15.02
N GLN A 136 -0.88 -19.81 -15.35
CA GLN A 136 0.14 -19.34 -14.41
C GLN A 136 -0.26 -18.05 -13.66
N ARG A 137 -1.45 -17.52 -13.90
CA ARG A 137 -1.91 -16.31 -13.20
C ARG A 137 -2.22 -16.62 -11.73
N PRO A 138 -2.04 -15.66 -10.80
CA PRO A 138 -2.26 -15.88 -9.36
C PRO A 138 -3.61 -16.52 -9.06
N TYR A 139 -4.69 -15.99 -9.64
CA TYR A 139 -6.06 -16.48 -9.44
C TYR A 139 -6.33 -17.90 -9.96
N MET A 140 -5.49 -18.45 -10.84
CA MET A 140 -5.60 -19.83 -11.33
C MET A 140 -4.90 -20.83 -10.43
N ARG A 141 -4.12 -20.39 -9.45
CA ARG A 141 -3.46 -21.27 -8.47
C ARG A 141 -4.36 -21.60 -7.30
N GLU A 142 -5.39 -20.81 -7.10
CA GLU A 142 -6.37 -21.02 -6.04
C GLU A 142 -7.42 -22.05 -6.47
N THR A 143 -7.93 -22.80 -5.49
CA THR A 143 -9.01 -23.77 -5.77
C THR A 143 -10.35 -23.07 -5.73
N VAL A 144 -11.08 -23.09 -6.85
CA VAL A 144 -12.44 -22.56 -6.88
C VAL A 144 -13.34 -23.40 -5.96
N PRO A 145 -14.02 -22.78 -4.98
CA PRO A 145 -14.90 -23.49 -4.05
C PRO A 145 -16.03 -24.25 -4.74
N VAL A 146 -16.61 -25.22 -4.06
CA VAL A 146 -17.71 -26.07 -4.59
C VAL A 146 -18.92 -25.26 -5.08
N TRP A 147 -19.19 -24.10 -4.47
CA TRP A 147 -20.26 -23.19 -4.89
C TRP A 147 -19.92 -22.37 -6.15
N GLY A 148 -18.72 -22.56 -6.69
CA GLY A 148 -18.36 -22.14 -8.04
C GLY A 148 -17.86 -20.71 -8.19
N PHE A 149 -17.61 -19.96 -7.10
CA PHE A 149 -17.12 -18.60 -7.14
C PHE A 149 -15.83 -18.45 -6.31
N LEU A 150 -14.86 -17.72 -6.84
CA LEU A 150 -13.60 -17.37 -6.19
C LEU A 150 -13.34 -15.87 -6.38
N LEU A 151 -13.02 -15.17 -5.31
CA LEU A 151 -12.41 -13.85 -5.36
C LEU A 151 -10.94 -14.01 -4.99
N SER A 152 -10.03 -13.79 -5.95
CA SER A 152 -8.59 -13.97 -5.73
C SER A 152 -8.05 -13.01 -4.68
N ASP A 153 -6.90 -13.32 -4.10
CA ASP A 153 -6.11 -12.31 -3.41
C ASP A 153 -5.71 -11.21 -4.39
N ALA A 154 -5.44 -10.01 -3.86
CA ALA A 154 -4.96 -8.93 -4.71
C ALA A 154 -3.54 -9.26 -5.20
N TYR A 155 -3.25 -8.80 -6.39
CA TYR A 155 -1.94 -8.95 -7.03
C TYR A 155 -1.60 -7.69 -7.83
N ILE A 156 -0.32 -7.49 -8.11
CA ILE A 156 0.08 -6.42 -9.02
C ILE A 156 -0.16 -6.86 -10.46
N SER A 157 -0.99 -6.12 -11.17
CA SER A 157 -1.32 -6.38 -12.57
C SER A 157 -0.07 -6.21 -13.44
N LEU A 158 0.21 -7.17 -14.32
CA LEU A 158 1.32 -7.08 -15.29
C LEU A 158 1.10 -6.00 -16.36
N HIS A 159 -0.12 -5.52 -16.53
CA HIS A 159 -0.47 -4.55 -17.54
C HIS A 159 -0.50 -3.12 -16.99
N SER A 160 -1.16 -2.92 -15.86
CA SER A 160 -1.33 -1.60 -15.25
C SER A 160 -0.31 -1.29 -14.15
N HIS A 161 0.47 -2.29 -13.70
CA HIS A 161 1.36 -2.21 -12.53
C HIS A 161 0.66 -1.72 -11.25
N ARG A 162 -0.64 -2.02 -11.13
CA ARG A 162 -1.50 -1.59 -10.03
C ARG A 162 -2.07 -2.78 -9.28
N PRO A 163 -2.41 -2.60 -7.98
CA PRO A 163 -3.16 -3.57 -7.22
C PRO A 163 -4.49 -3.89 -7.89
N SER A 164 -4.69 -5.15 -8.19
CA SER A 164 -5.86 -5.67 -8.92
C SER A 164 -6.29 -6.98 -8.30
N LEU A 165 -7.55 -7.35 -8.48
CA LEU A 165 -8.06 -8.67 -8.12
C LEU A 165 -8.91 -9.23 -9.25
N THR A 166 -9.09 -10.56 -9.25
CA THR A 166 -9.92 -11.28 -10.23
C THR A 166 -11.00 -12.07 -9.51
N ALA A 167 -12.23 -11.91 -9.95
CA ALA A 167 -13.30 -12.83 -9.59
C ALA A 167 -13.45 -13.91 -10.67
N LEU A 168 -13.48 -15.17 -10.27
CA LEU A 168 -13.74 -16.31 -11.13
C LEU A 168 -15.08 -16.94 -10.79
N HIS A 169 -15.88 -17.23 -11.79
CA HIS A 169 -17.05 -18.06 -11.64
C HIS A 169 -16.99 -19.27 -12.57
N VAL A 170 -17.25 -20.47 -12.02
CA VAL A 170 -17.26 -21.70 -12.80
C VAL A 170 -18.40 -21.66 -13.82
N VAL A 171 -18.07 -22.00 -15.06
CA VAL A 171 -19.07 -22.27 -16.14
C VAL A 171 -19.22 -23.78 -16.24
N ARG A 172 -20.38 -24.29 -15.85
CA ARG A 172 -20.63 -25.75 -15.80
C ARG A 172 -22.05 -26.09 -16.25
N THR A 173 -22.16 -27.22 -16.90
CA THR A 173 -23.43 -27.93 -17.10
C THR A 173 -23.71 -28.85 -15.92
N ASP A 174 -24.85 -29.55 -15.92
CA ASP A 174 -25.19 -30.55 -14.89
C ASP A 174 -24.16 -31.68 -14.81
N HIS A 175 -23.40 -31.92 -15.88
CA HIS A 175 -22.51 -33.08 -15.99
C HIS A 175 -21.01 -32.70 -16.03
N ASN A 176 -20.66 -31.53 -16.53
CA ASN A 176 -19.26 -31.17 -16.78
C ASN A 176 -18.95 -29.72 -16.48
N THR A 177 -17.76 -29.44 -15.92
CA THR A 177 -17.17 -28.14 -15.90
C THR A 177 -16.60 -27.81 -17.28
N LEU A 178 -17.05 -26.74 -17.87
CA LEU A 178 -16.59 -26.24 -19.18
C LEU A 178 -15.35 -25.36 -19.02
N GLY A 179 -15.31 -24.53 -17.98
CA GLY A 179 -14.23 -23.59 -17.69
C GLY A 179 -14.67 -22.53 -16.70
N TYR A 180 -14.17 -21.31 -16.86
CA TYR A 180 -14.37 -20.20 -15.94
C TYR A 180 -14.66 -18.89 -16.64
N LEU A 181 -15.60 -18.14 -16.12
CA LEU A 181 -15.79 -16.72 -16.40
C LEU A 181 -14.89 -15.92 -15.49
N GLY A 182 -14.01 -15.10 -16.02
CA GLY A 182 -13.11 -14.20 -15.29
C GLY A 182 -13.56 -12.74 -15.39
N ALA A 183 -13.49 -12.03 -14.28
CA ALA A 183 -13.74 -10.60 -14.18
C ALA A 183 -12.57 -9.94 -13.42
N ASP A 184 -11.85 -9.07 -14.09
CA ASP A 184 -10.72 -8.32 -13.52
C ASP A 184 -11.18 -6.96 -13.02
N PHE A 185 -10.66 -6.56 -11.86
CA PHE A 185 -10.98 -5.29 -11.20
C PHE A 185 -9.68 -4.58 -10.80
N ASP A 186 -9.59 -3.29 -11.07
CA ASP A 186 -8.61 -2.41 -10.42
C ASP A 186 -9.16 -2.06 -9.02
N LEU A 187 -8.31 -2.14 -7.98
CA LEU A 187 -8.73 -1.83 -6.61
C LEU A 187 -9.21 -0.38 -6.44
N ARG A 188 -8.79 0.52 -7.32
CA ARG A 188 -9.22 1.92 -7.34
C ARG A 188 -10.69 2.09 -7.71
N ASP A 189 -11.20 1.21 -8.57
CA ASP A 189 -12.55 1.29 -9.13
C ASP A 189 -13.55 0.46 -8.33
N LEU A 190 -13.09 -0.33 -7.36
CA LEU A 190 -13.99 -1.14 -6.54
C LEU A 190 -14.97 -0.28 -5.76
N PRO A 191 -16.24 -0.74 -5.62
CA PRO A 191 -17.21 -0.03 -4.83
C PRO A 191 -16.75 0.07 -3.37
N ALA A 192 -16.90 1.27 -2.78
CA ALA A 192 -16.58 1.49 -1.39
C ALA A 192 -17.44 0.59 -0.49
N THR A 193 -16.80 -0.12 0.42
CA THR A 193 -17.45 -0.89 1.47
C THR A 193 -17.52 -0.08 2.77
N ALA A 194 -18.43 -0.43 3.67
CA ALA A 194 -18.87 0.46 4.75
C ALA A 194 -17.85 0.69 5.87
N SER A 195 -16.77 -0.10 5.96
CA SER A 195 -15.83 0.01 7.08
C SER A 195 -14.38 -0.12 6.63
N HIS A 196 -13.56 0.82 7.09
CA HIS A 196 -12.13 0.86 6.86
C HIS A 196 -11.35 0.52 8.14
N TYR A 197 -10.08 0.20 7.99
CA TYR A 197 -9.18 -0.07 9.10
C TYR A 197 -8.91 1.22 9.89
N GLU A 198 -9.08 1.12 11.21
CA GLU A 198 -8.65 2.15 12.14
C GLU A 198 -7.47 1.62 12.96
N GLU A 199 -6.34 2.33 12.90
CA GLU A 199 -5.15 1.96 13.68
C GLU A 199 -5.47 2.05 15.18
N PRO A 200 -5.26 0.98 15.96
CA PRO A 200 -5.42 1.05 17.41
C PRO A 200 -4.51 2.13 18.01
N ALA A 201 -5.06 3.01 18.84
CA ALA A 201 -4.34 4.12 19.46
C ALA A 201 -3.39 3.64 20.58
N HIS A 202 -2.51 2.69 20.28
CA HIS A 202 -1.51 2.19 21.22
C HIS A 202 -0.13 2.72 20.85
N TRP A 203 0.50 3.39 21.80
CA TRP A 203 1.91 3.75 21.67
C TRP A 203 2.75 2.47 21.57
N ARG A 204 3.44 2.27 20.46
CA ARG A 204 4.43 1.20 20.27
C ARG A 204 5.80 1.81 20.26
N GLN A 205 6.64 1.40 21.19
CA GLN A 205 8.06 1.70 21.10
C GLN A 205 8.65 0.93 19.94
N ILE A 206 8.95 1.64 18.86
CA ILE A 206 9.71 1.08 17.77
C ILE A 206 11.15 1.04 18.21
N LYS A 207 11.71 -0.16 18.35
CA LYS A 207 13.17 -0.30 18.46
C LYS A 207 13.76 0.30 17.19
N GLY A 208 14.67 1.27 17.35
CA GLY A 208 15.35 1.88 16.22
C GLY A 208 15.93 0.82 15.28
N ASP A 209 16.16 1.21 14.04
CA ASP A 209 16.65 0.34 12.98
C ASP A 209 17.82 -0.54 13.49
N PRO A 210 17.66 -1.87 13.49
CA PRO A 210 18.75 -2.77 13.93
C PRO A 210 20.03 -2.58 13.15
N SER A 211 19.96 -2.13 11.90
CA SER A 211 21.10 -1.82 11.06
C SER A 211 21.95 -0.68 11.62
N ILE A 212 21.34 0.29 12.32
CA ILE A 212 22.07 1.39 12.97
C ILE A 212 22.95 0.88 14.11
N ARG A 213 22.54 -0.17 14.81
CA ARG A 213 23.30 -0.73 15.93
C ARG A 213 24.43 -1.67 15.53
N GLY A 214 24.26 -2.34 14.37
CA GLY A 214 25.23 -3.32 13.86
C GLY A 214 26.31 -2.73 12.95
N THR A 215 26.11 -1.52 12.43
CA THR A 215 26.90 -0.98 11.30
C THR A 215 27.85 0.15 11.66
N LEU A 216 28.14 0.40 12.93
CA LEU A 216 29.25 1.31 13.29
C LEU A 216 30.59 0.90 12.60
N PHE A 217 30.69 -0.34 12.07
CA PHE A 217 31.87 -0.87 11.40
C PHE A 217 31.57 -1.64 10.09
N GLN A 218 30.31 -1.86 9.72
CA GLN A 218 29.93 -2.51 8.44
C GLN A 218 29.27 -1.49 7.52
N GLN A 219 30.02 -1.08 6.51
CA GLN A 219 29.55 -0.16 5.47
C GLN A 219 28.80 -0.88 4.33
N THR A 220 28.75 -2.20 4.35
CA THR A 220 28.14 -2.99 3.26
C THR A 220 26.65 -3.17 3.47
N ARG A 221 25.87 -2.96 2.43
CA ARG A 221 24.41 -3.17 2.41
C ARG A 221 24.06 -4.64 2.68
N ILE A 222 23.21 -4.85 3.66
CA ILE A 222 22.59 -6.16 3.91
C ILE A 222 21.22 -6.16 3.22
N GLU A 223 20.95 -7.20 2.41
CA GLU A 223 19.66 -7.38 1.77
C GLU A 223 18.55 -7.55 2.82
N SER A 224 17.55 -6.70 2.75
CA SER A 224 16.41 -6.72 3.65
C SER A 224 15.21 -7.48 3.04
N PRO A 225 14.18 -7.87 3.82
CA PRO A 225 12.92 -8.37 3.27
C PRO A 225 12.27 -7.40 2.27
N MET A 226 12.35 -6.09 2.51
CA MET A 226 11.86 -5.08 1.57
C MET A 226 12.67 -5.08 0.27
N ASP A 227 13.99 -5.25 0.33
CA ASP A 227 14.85 -5.27 -0.88
C ASP A 227 14.44 -6.43 -1.82
N ARG A 228 14.06 -7.59 -1.27
CA ARG A 228 13.60 -8.75 -2.05
C ARG A 228 12.26 -8.54 -2.75
N ASN A 229 11.40 -7.69 -2.18
CA ASN A 229 10.07 -7.39 -2.69
C ASN A 229 9.93 -5.91 -3.09
N MET A 230 11.05 -5.27 -3.44
CA MET A 230 11.12 -3.81 -3.61
C MET A 230 10.10 -3.28 -4.62
N GLU A 231 10.01 -3.91 -5.77
CA GLU A 231 9.10 -3.50 -6.84
C GLU A 231 7.64 -3.51 -6.36
N GLN A 232 7.21 -4.60 -5.71
CA GLN A 232 5.85 -4.71 -5.18
C GLN A 232 5.59 -3.70 -4.06
N ALA A 233 6.54 -3.52 -3.14
CA ALA A 233 6.42 -2.54 -2.05
C ALA A 233 6.25 -1.11 -2.58
N LEU A 234 6.97 -0.75 -3.65
CA LEU A 234 6.86 0.58 -4.25
C LEU A 234 5.55 0.77 -5.01
N TYR A 235 5.02 -0.25 -5.69
CA TYR A 235 3.69 -0.17 -6.30
C TYR A 235 2.59 0.02 -5.25
N ILE A 236 2.68 -0.68 -4.12
CA ILE A 236 1.75 -0.48 -2.99
C ILE A 236 1.87 0.94 -2.43
N LEU A 237 3.09 1.44 -2.21
CA LEU A 237 3.31 2.81 -1.73
C LEU A 237 2.79 3.86 -2.73
N ALA A 238 3.00 3.65 -4.02
CA ALA A 238 2.44 4.52 -5.07
C ALA A 238 0.91 4.56 -5.00
N GLU A 239 0.26 3.40 -4.88
CA GLU A 239 -1.21 3.31 -4.73
C GLU A 239 -1.69 4.06 -3.49
N LEU A 240 -1.04 3.85 -2.33
CA LEU A 240 -1.42 4.51 -1.09
C LEU A 240 -1.26 6.03 -1.16
N LEU A 241 -0.18 6.53 -1.81
CA LEU A 241 0.08 7.96 -2.00
C LEU A 241 -0.89 8.60 -2.99
N THR A 242 -1.24 7.90 -4.06
CA THR A 242 -2.00 8.48 -5.17
C THR A 242 -3.50 8.34 -5.03
N GLU A 243 -3.99 7.27 -4.35
CA GLU A 243 -5.41 6.90 -4.34
C GLU A 243 -6.01 6.70 -2.94
N ARG A 244 -5.18 6.58 -1.89
CA ARG A 244 -5.63 6.19 -0.55
C ARG A 244 -5.38 7.25 0.52
N GLY A 245 -5.09 8.49 0.11
CA GLY A 245 -4.94 9.62 1.02
C GLY A 245 -3.68 9.60 1.89
N MET A 246 -2.69 8.76 1.59
CA MET A 246 -1.38 8.89 2.22
C MET A 246 -0.70 10.14 1.70
N PHE A 247 -0.29 11.05 2.60
CA PHE A 247 0.37 12.29 2.18
C PHE A 247 1.86 12.33 2.53
N GLN A 248 2.29 11.50 3.45
CA GLN A 248 3.70 11.41 3.85
C GLN A 248 4.09 9.97 4.15
N ALA A 249 5.27 9.59 3.68
CA ALA A 249 5.90 8.31 3.99
C ALA A 249 7.37 8.53 4.36
N VAL A 250 7.85 7.77 5.36
CA VAL A 250 9.28 7.63 5.69
C VAL A 250 9.64 6.16 5.54
N ILE A 251 10.42 5.85 4.52
CA ILE A 251 10.80 4.48 4.17
C ILE A 251 12.14 4.14 4.83
N HIS A 252 12.16 3.09 5.64
CA HIS A 252 13.37 2.54 6.27
C HIS A 252 13.68 1.20 5.62
N PHE A 253 14.53 1.21 4.60
CA PHE A 253 14.81 0.05 3.76
C PHE A 253 15.39 -1.13 4.56
N ALA A 254 16.39 -0.88 5.39
CA ALA A 254 17.08 -1.95 6.12
C ALA A 254 16.19 -2.64 7.17
N SER A 255 15.28 -1.90 7.82
CA SER A 255 14.33 -2.47 8.78
C SER A 255 13.03 -2.95 8.13
N SER A 256 12.89 -2.75 6.81
CA SER A 256 11.70 -3.14 6.04
C SER A 256 10.41 -2.61 6.64
N ARG A 257 10.39 -1.30 6.95
CA ARG A 257 9.25 -0.59 7.53
C ARG A 257 9.07 0.75 6.89
N THR A 258 7.82 1.16 6.75
CA THR A 258 7.47 2.51 6.32
C THR A 258 6.57 3.15 7.37
N THR A 259 6.95 4.33 7.84
CA THR A 259 6.08 5.15 8.69
C THR A 259 5.28 6.06 7.78
N VAL A 260 3.96 6.05 7.91
CA VAL A 260 3.04 6.74 7.00
C VAL A 260 2.06 7.63 7.76
N TRP A 261 1.58 8.68 7.08
CA TRP A 261 0.53 9.58 7.57
C TRP A 261 -0.52 9.75 6.48
N PHE A 262 -1.77 9.79 6.91
CA PHE A 262 -2.95 9.91 6.05
C PHE A 262 -3.69 11.21 6.31
N ILE A 263 -4.36 11.72 5.30
CA ILE A 263 -5.07 13.01 5.32
C ILE A 263 -6.22 13.00 6.34
N ASP A 264 -6.90 11.87 6.48
CA ASP A 264 -8.02 11.67 7.41
C ASP A 264 -7.59 11.69 8.89
N ASP A 265 -6.33 11.36 9.17
CA ASP A 265 -5.76 11.39 10.53
C ASP A 265 -4.29 11.86 10.50
N PRO A 266 -4.02 13.17 10.22
CA PRO A 266 -2.68 13.68 9.98
C PRO A 266 -1.80 13.74 11.22
N TYR A 267 -2.37 13.58 12.41
CA TYR A 267 -1.63 13.65 13.68
C TYR A 267 -1.15 12.29 14.18
N ARG A 268 -1.59 11.20 13.57
CA ARG A 268 -1.17 9.85 13.91
C ARG A 268 -0.38 9.22 12.78
N TYR A 269 0.76 8.65 13.11
CA TYR A 269 1.49 7.82 12.17
C TYR A 269 1.03 6.36 12.27
N ARG A 270 1.17 5.65 11.17
CA ARG A 270 0.97 4.20 11.09
C ARG A 270 2.25 3.57 10.58
N ILE A 271 2.47 2.29 10.88
CA ILE A 271 3.68 1.59 10.44
C ILE A 271 3.25 0.41 9.61
N LEU A 272 3.69 0.43 8.36
CA LEU A 272 3.59 -0.69 7.45
C LEU A 272 4.90 -1.49 7.55
N ASP A 273 4.81 -2.72 8.02
CA ASP A 273 5.94 -3.64 8.04
C ASP A 273 6.11 -4.34 6.69
N HIS A 274 7.10 -5.23 6.59
CA HIS A 274 7.39 -5.93 5.35
C HIS A 274 6.23 -6.86 4.91
N GLU A 275 5.43 -7.40 5.83
CA GLU A 275 4.26 -8.22 5.48
C GLU A 275 3.19 -7.36 4.78
N ALA A 276 2.89 -6.19 5.36
CA ALA A 276 1.93 -5.24 4.79
C ALA A 276 2.40 -4.69 3.43
N LEU A 277 3.71 -4.40 3.29
CA LEU A 277 4.28 -3.89 2.04
C LEU A 277 4.46 -4.96 0.96
N ALA A 278 4.40 -6.24 1.33
CA ALA A 278 4.43 -7.35 0.39
C ALA A 278 3.02 -7.82 -0.04
N ASP A 279 1.96 -7.33 0.61
CA ASP A 279 0.58 -7.77 0.41
C ASP A 279 -0.24 -6.66 -0.27
N PRO A 280 -0.59 -6.78 -1.56
CA PRO A 280 -1.41 -5.78 -2.26
C PRO A 280 -2.81 -5.59 -1.66
N ASP A 281 -3.33 -6.57 -0.94
CA ASP A 281 -4.62 -6.47 -0.24
C ASP A 281 -4.61 -5.37 0.83
N ILE A 282 -3.44 -4.89 1.29
CA ILE A 282 -3.33 -3.76 2.22
C ILE A 282 -4.05 -2.51 1.70
N CYS A 283 -4.11 -2.33 0.39
CA CYS A 283 -4.82 -1.21 -0.24
C CYS A 283 -6.33 -1.25 0.04
N LEU A 284 -6.91 -2.41 0.37
CA LEU A 284 -8.31 -2.54 0.78
C LEU A 284 -8.56 -2.04 2.21
N ALA A 285 -7.53 -1.94 3.04
CA ALA A 285 -7.65 -1.44 4.41
C ALA A 285 -7.87 0.07 4.49
N TYR A 286 -7.55 0.81 3.42
CA TYR A 286 -7.62 2.27 3.36
C TYR A 286 -8.66 2.77 2.35
N PRO A 287 -9.41 3.85 2.68
CA PRO A 287 -10.44 4.39 1.79
C PRO A 287 -9.84 4.95 0.52
N LEU A 288 -10.61 4.92 -0.57
CA LEU A 288 -10.31 5.71 -1.76
C LEU A 288 -10.50 7.19 -1.46
N LEU A 289 -9.46 7.98 -1.65
CA LEU A 289 -9.50 9.43 -1.50
C LEU A 289 -8.89 10.08 -2.75
N PRO A 290 -9.51 11.16 -3.26
CA PRO A 290 -8.95 11.88 -4.39
C PRO A 290 -7.60 12.48 -4.02
N TYR A 291 -6.69 12.52 -5.01
CA TYR A 291 -5.40 13.19 -4.82
C TYR A 291 -5.62 14.68 -4.49
N PRO A 292 -4.96 15.23 -3.45
CA PRO A 292 -5.20 16.60 -3.02
C PRO A 292 -4.87 17.62 -4.12
N ALA A 293 -5.81 18.54 -4.38
CA ALA A 293 -5.61 19.58 -5.40
C ALA A 293 -4.58 20.64 -5.01
N ASP A 294 -4.31 20.79 -3.71
CA ASP A 294 -3.34 21.72 -3.13
C ASP A 294 -1.96 21.08 -2.89
N ALA A 295 -1.77 19.81 -3.26
CA ALA A 295 -0.47 19.17 -3.19
C ALA A 295 0.53 19.84 -4.16
N LEU A 296 1.71 20.23 -3.63
CA LEU A 296 2.78 20.81 -4.47
C LEU A 296 3.44 19.77 -5.37
N MET A 297 3.42 18.50 -4.98
CA MET A 297 3.92 17.39 -5.80
C MET A 297 2.80 16.91 -6.73
N PRO A 298 2.99 16.88 -8.04
CA PRO A 298 1.98 16.33 -8.94
C PRO A 298 1.90 14.81 -8.81
N LYS A 299 0.72 14.23 -8.96
CA LYS A 299 0.47 12.79 -8.87
C LYS A 299 1.41 11.99 -9.79
N SER A 300 1.70 12.49 -10.98
CA SER A 300 2.58 11.85 -11.96
C SER A 300 4.06 11.77 -11.57
N ALA A 301 4.49 12.52 -10.55
CA ALA A 301 5.86 12.47 -10.05
C ALA A 301 6.12 11.34 -9.05
N ILE A 302 5.07 10.75 -8.46
CA ILE A 302 5.18 9.76 -7.38
C ILE A 302 5.96 8.51 -7.84
N GLU A 303 5.50 7.85 -8.90
CA GLU A 303 6.13 6.63 -9.43
C GLU A 303 7.60 6.87 -9.84
N PRO A 304 7.94 7.92 -10.63
CA PRO A 304 9.33 8.23 -10.95
C PRO A 304 10.21 8.46 -9.72
N ILE A 305 9.69 9.15 -8.67
CA ILE A 305 10.44 9.37 -7.43
C ILE A 305 10.76 8.05 -6.72
N LEU A 306 9.75 7.18 -6.58
CA LEU A 306 9.92 5.88 -5.94
C LEU A 306 10.90 5.00 -6.72
N GLU A 307 10.88 5.07 -8.04
CA GLU A 307 11.82 4.32 -8.89
C GLU A 307 13.27 4.81 -8.70
N VAL A 308 13.52 6.12 -8.70
CA VAL A 308 14.86 6.66 -8.38
C VAL A 308 15.31 6.25 -6.97
N MET A 309 14.40 6.24 -5.97
CA MET A 309 14.72 5.74 -4.64
C MET A 309 15.12 4.25 -4.66
N ARG A 310 14.46 3.43 -5.47
CA ARG A 310 14.82 2.03 -5.70
C ARG A 310 16.22 1.89 -6.29
N GLU A 311 16.48 2.64 -7.34
CA GLU A 311 17.80 2.63 -7.98
C GLU A 311 18.91 3.02 -6.99
N LEU A 312 18.72 4.11 -6.24
CA LEU A 312 19.68 4.55 -5.21
C LEU A 312 19.87 3.53 -4.08
N ARG A 313 18.83 2.75 -3.75
CA ARG A 313 18.95 1.67 -2.75
C ARG A 313 19.78 0.49 -3.25
N LEU A 314 19.66 0.16 -4.53
CA LEU A 314 20.20 -1.08 -5.10
C LEU A 314 21.50 -0.87 -5.89
N ALA A 315 21.86 0.37 -6.20
CA ALA A 315 22.97 0.69 -7.09
C ALA A 315 24.35 0.26 -6.60
N ASP A 316 24.61 0.34 -5.29
CA ASP A 316 25.91 0.06 -4.71
C ASP A 316 25.80 -0.63 -3.35
N GLU A 317 26.81 -1.42 -2.99
CA GLU A 317 26.83 -2.13 -1.70
C GLU A 317 27.40 -1.30 -0.56
N VAL A 318 28.18 -0.28 -0.85
CA VAL A 318 28.83 0.59 0.14
C VAL A 318 28.11 1.93 0.24
N LEU A 319 27.85 2.58 -0.89
CA LEU A 319 27.10 3.83 -0.96
C LEU A 319 25.67 3.55 -1.40
N TYR A 320 24.77 3.40 -0.46
CA TYR A 320 23.37 3.06 -0.70
C TYR A 320 22.42 3.89 0.15
N LEU A 321 21.16 3.98 -0.29
CA LEU A 321 20.10 4.67 0.44
C LEU A 321 19.65 3.83 1.64
N ARG A 322 19.74 4.40 2.85
CA ARG A 322 19.30 3.77 4.11
C ARG A 322 17.83 4.03 4.39
N SER A 323 17.44 5.29 4.25
CA SER A 323 16.06 5.71 4.39
C SER A 323 15.76 6.87 3.46
N SER A 324 14.49 7.03 3.13
CA SER A 324 13.99 8.17 2.36
C SER A 324 12.65 8.63 2.91
N SER A 325 12.26 9.86 2.59
CA SER A 325 10.90 10.32 2.84
C SER A 325 10.35 11.06 1.64
N ILE A 326 9.03 11.01 1.52
CA ILE A 326 8.26 11.74 0.53
C ILE A 326 7.08 12.43 1.23
N ASN A 327 6.86 13.71 0.91
CA ASN A 327 5.70 14.45 1.38
C ASN A 327 5.08 15.18 0.19
N ILE A 328 3.84 14.82 -0.15
CA ILE A 328 3.18 15.35 -1.34
C ILE A 328 2.71 16.80 -1.18
N PHE A 329 2.34 17.24 0.04
CA PHE A 329 1.85 18.59 0.26
C PHE A 329 2.93 19.64 0.05
N ASN A 330 4.12 19.44 0.61
CA ASN A 330 5.22 20.40 0.48
C ASN A 330 6.21 20.04 -0.64
N GLY A 331 6.03 18.91 -1.31
CA GLY A 331 6.89 18.46 -2.40
C GLY A 331 8.32 18.08 -1.97
N MET A 332 8.56 17.86 -0.67
CA MET A 332 9.89 17.59 -0.15
C MET A 332 10.24 16.10 -0.18
N ILE A 333 11.46 15.85 -0.61
CA ILE A 333 12.12 14.54 -0.56
C ILE A 333 13.28 14.64 0.43
N SER A 334 13.42 13.64 1.30
CA SER A 334 14.64 13.48 2.08
C SER A 334 15.28 12.12 1.79
N LEU A 335 16.60 12.09 1.80
CA LEU A 335 17.41 10.91 1.55
C LEU A 335 18.46 10.81 2.64
N THR A 336 18.68 9.62 3.17
CA THR A 336 19.76 9.34 4.10
C THR A 336 20.59 8.18 3.57
N PHE A 337 21.85 8.44 3.26
CA PHE A 337 22.78 7.44 2.72
C PHE A 337 23.57 6.73 3.82
N SER A 338 24.21 5.64 3.46
CA SER A 338 25.11 4.85 4.32
C SER A 338 26.31 5.65 4.85
N CYS A 339 26.76 6.66 4.10
CA CYS A 339 27.84 7.57 4.47
C CYS A 339 27.46 8.71 5.42
N ASP A 340 26.32 8.57 6.14
CA ASP A 340 25.76 9.59 7.05
C ASP A 340 25.38 10.93 6.40
N GLY A 341 25.35 10.98 5.08
CA GLY A 341 24.82 12.12 4.34
C GLY A 341 23.30 12.12 4.34
N SER A 342 22.69 13.25 4.77
CA SER A 342 21.25 13.48 4.62
C SER A 342 21.04 14.66 3.66
N HIS A 343 20.17 14.45 2.67
CA HIS A 343 19.83 15.43 1.66
C HIS A 343 18.34 15.76 1.75
N TYR A 344 18.02 17.04 1.61
CA TYR A 344 16.65 17.55 1.57
C TYR A 344 16.50 18.39 0.34
N MET A 345 15.54 18.09 -0.51
CA MET A 345 15.29 18.84 -1.73
C MET A 345 13.84 18.73 -2.19
N ARG A 346 13.46 19.55 -3.14
CA ARG A 346 12.17 19.44 -3.80
C ARG A 346 12.16 18.26 -4.76
N TYR A 347 10.98 17.73 -5.02
CA TYR A 347 10.76 16.58 -5.90
C TYR A 347 11.25 16.82 -7.34
N ASP A 348 11.09 18.05 -7.85
CA ASP A 348 11.52 18.44 -9.21
C ASP A 348 13.05 18.43 -9.29
N GLU A 349 13.73 19.04 -8.33
CA GLU A 349 15.19 18.99 -8.22
C GLU A 349 15.70 17.54 -8.07
N PHE A 350 15.00 16.71 -7.30
CA PHE A 350 15.35 15.29 -7.12
C PHE A 350 15.33 14.52 -8.43
N LEU A 351 14.27 14.71 -9.24
CA LEU A 351 14.11 14.05 -10.53
C LEU A 351 15.09 14.55 -11.62
N GLU A 352 15.60 15.78 -11.48
CA GLU A 352 16.61 16.32 -12.38
C GLU A 352 18.02 15.72 -12.13
N LYS A 353 18.28 15.17 -10.94
CA LYS A 353 19.59 14.60 -10.60
C LYS A 353 19.77 13.23 -11.24
N SER A 354 20.87 13.08 -11.97
CA SER A 354 21.28 11.79 -12.52
C SER A 354 21.88 10.86 -11.45
N MET A 355 21.95 9.56 -11.72
CA MET A 355 22.63 8.59 -10.85
C MET A 355 24.11 8.94 -10.64
N SER A 356 24.77 9.53 -11.63
CA SER A 356 26.16 10.01 -11.51
C SER A 356 26.32 11.16 -10.51
N PHE A 357 25.29 11.96 -10.29
CA PHE A 357 25.30 12.97 -9.22
C PHE A 357 25.36 12.33 -7.84
N TRP A 358 24.60 11.27 -7.63
CA TRP A 358 24.49 10.58 -6.34
C TRP A 358 25.66 9.68 -6.01
N LEU A 359 26.18 8.96 -7.00
CA LEU A 359 27.16 7.90 -6.81
C LEU A 359 28.59 8.33 -7.24
N GLY A 360 28.73 9.55 -7.77
CA GLY A 360 30.00 10.02 -8.35
C GLY A 360 30.24 9.47 -9.76
N SER A 361 31.29 9.99 -10.44
CA SER A 361 31.58 9.67 -11.83
C SER A 361 32.24 8.27 -12.01
N ALA A 362 32.03 7.34 -11.11
CA ALA A 362 32.67 6.01 -11.09
C ALA A 362 31.70 4.88 -11.48
N VAL A 363 30.69 5.19 -12.30
CA VAL A 363 29.83 4.17 -12.95
C VAL A 363 30.05 4.21 -14.45
#